data_56e723aed05631738c83b10b9c3584ff
#
_entry.id   56e723aed05631738c83b10b9c3584ff
#
_cell.length_a   1.000
_cell.length_b   1.000
_cell.length_c   1.000
_cell.angle_alpha   90.00
_cell.angle_beta   90.00
_cell.angle_gamma   90.00
#
_symmetry.space_group_name_H-M   'P 1'
#
loop_
_entity.id
_entity.type
_entity.pdbx_description
1 polymer ?
#
loop_
_entity_poly.entity_id
_entity_poly.type
_entity_poly.pdbx_seq_one_letter_code
_entity_poly.pdbx_strand_id
1 'polypeptide(L)'
;MIYVGTSGWVYDWNEKGNLDWYVKNSGLNAVELNMSFYRFPFRNQVISWKKYNIKWSVKVNTYITHIKRMKDKESWEKFYKLMEDLHPDFYLFQLPPNFKYSEENLKRVKDFSLILKDRMAVEFRENEW
;
A
#
# COMPACT_ATOMS: atom_id res chain seq x y z
N MET A 1 18.34 -9.49 -3.26
CA MET A 1 18.41 -8.26 -2.41
C MET A 1 17.33 -8.32 -1.33
N ILE A 2 17.70 -7.99 -0.14
CA ILE A 2 16.74 -7.93 0.98
C ILE A 2 16.34 -6.48 1.20
N TYR A 3 15.03 -6.25 1.33
CA TYR A 3 14.48 -4.92 1.62
C TYR A 3 13.91 -4.91 3.02
N VAL A 4 14.33 -3.92 3.81
CA VAL A 4 13.89 -3.72 5.19
C VAL A 4 13.41 -2.29 5.34
N GLY A 5 12.23 -2.12 5.88
CA GLY A 5 11.64 -0.80 6.06
C GLY A 5 10.56 -0.81 7.13
N THR A 6 9.91 0.33 7.28
CA THR A 6 8.85 0.52 8.28
C THR A 6 7.55 0.95 7.62
N SER A 7 6.45 0.80 8.36
CA SER A 7 5.16 1.36 7.98
C SER A 7 5.16 2.85 8.31
N GLY A 8 5.27 3.68 7.29
CA GLY A 8 5.47 5.12 7.45
C GLY A 8 6.88 5.47 7.90
N TRP A 9 7.12 6.75 8.12
CA TRP A 9 8.46 7.26 8.46
C TRP A 9 8.50 8.21 9.66
N VAL A 10 7.37 8.44 10.32
CA VAL A 10 7.31 9.33 11.48
C VAL A 10 7.46 8.51 12.76
N TYR A 11 8.67 8.49 13.29
CA TYR A 11 9.04 7.77 14.51
C TYR A 11 9.95 8.63 15.36
N ASP A 12 10.07 8.33 16.65
CA ASP A 12 10.91 9.08 17.58
C ASP A 12 12.38 9.13 17.15
N TRP A 13 12.87 8.06 16.53
CA TRP A 13 14.25 7.99 16.04
C TRP A 13 14.48 8.76 14.74
N ASN A 14 13.42 9.19 14.05
CA ASN A 14 13.53 10.05 12.88
C ASN A 14 13.59 11.50 13.36
N GLU A 15 14.80 12.05 13.47
CA GLU A 15 15.05 13.34 14.11
C GLU A 15 14.27 14.50 13.50
N LYS A 16 14.05 14.48 12.19
CA LYS A 16 13.31 15.53 11.48
C LYS A 16 11.85 15.15 11.19
N GLY A 17 11.47 13.91 11.42
CA GLY A 17 10.12 13.42 11.19
C GLY A 17 9.69 13.41 9.72
N ASN A 18 10.62 13.56 8.76
CA ASN A 18 10.30 13.61 7.34
C ASN A 18 10.93 12.46 6.55
N LEU A 19 10.45 12.28 5.32
CA LEU A 19 10.93 11.23 4.45
C LEU A 19 12.39 11.43 4.03
N ASP A 20 12.82 12.66 3.82
CA ASP A 20 14.20 12.97 3.44
C ASP A 20 15.18 12.44 4.47
N TRP A 21 14.94 12.69 5.74
CA TRP A 21 15.76 12.17 6.83
C TRP A 21 15.74 10.62 6.85
N TYR A 22 14.56 10.03 6.68
CA TYR A 22 14.40 8.58 6.67
C TYR A 22 15.27 7.94 5.59
N VAL A 23 15.20 8.45 4.38
CA VAL A 23 15.96 7.91 3.24
C VAL A 23 17.47 8.08 3.45
N LYS A 24 17.89 9.24 3.97
CA LYS A 24 19.32 9.58 4.11
C LYS A 24 19.98 8.97 5.34
N ASN A 25 19.25 8.79 6.44
CA ASN A 25 19.85 8.53 7.75
C ASN A 25 19.38 7.27 8.46
N SER A 26 18.24 6.67 8.09
CA SER A 26 17.71 5.49 8.78
C SER A 26 18.52 4.22 8.53
N GLY A 27 19.23 4.14 7.41
CA GLY A 27 19.88 2.90 6.97
C GLY A 27 18.92 1.89 6.34
N LEU A 28 17.64 2.22 6.23
CA LEU A 28 16.62 1.36 5.66
C LEU A 28 16.47 1.62 4.16
N ASN A 29 16.12 0.59 3.40
CA ASN A 29 16.05 0.67 1.95
C ASN A 29 14.63 0.51 1.37
N ALA A 30 13.64 0.44 2.24
CA ALA A 30 12.25 0.31 1.86
C ALA A 30 11.35 1.09 2.82
N VAL A 31 10.14 1.42 2.38
CA VAL A 31 9.13 2.06 3.23
C VAL A 31 7.74 1.70 2.73
N GLU A 32 6.81 1.50 3.64
CA GLU A 32 5.40 1.35 3.31
C GLU A 32 4.69 2.69 3.49
N LEU A 33 4.03 3.14 2.42
CA LEU A 33 3.17 4.31 2.51
C LEU A 33 1.88 3.90 3.22
N ASN A 34 1.68 4.44 4.43
CA ASN A 34 0.55 4.08 5.27
C ASN A 34 -0.59 5.11 5.23
N MET A 35 -0.28 6.39 5.00
CA MET A 35 -1.30 7.44 4.93
C MET A 35 -2.32 7.19 3.80
N SER A 36 -1.93 6.50 2.76
CA SER A 36 -2.78 6.14 1.63
C SER A 36 -3.97 5.25 2.02
N PHE A 37 -3.88 4.55 3.16
CA PHE A 37 -4.98 3.79 3.73
C PHE A 37 -6.11 4.72 4.20
N TYR A 38 -5.76 5.84 4.80
CA TYR A 38 -6.72 6.77 5.40
C TYR A 38 -7.31 7.76 4.40
N ARG A 39 -6.52 8.17 3.41
CA ARG A 39 -6.96 9.06 2.35
C ARG A 39 -6.09 8.91 1.09
N PHE A 40 -6.64 9.28 -0.05
CA PHE A 40 -5.85 9.37 -1.27
C PHE A 40 -4.85 10.52 -1.11
N PRO A 41 -3.54 10.28 -1.36
CA PRO A 41 -2.57 11.37 -1.40
C PRO A 41 -2.91 12.38 -2.49
N PHE A 42 -2.47 13.63 -2.30
CA PHE A 42 -2.48 14.58 -3.39
C PHE A 42 -1.41 14.23 -4.42
N ARG A 43 -1.70 14.52 -5.68
CA ARG A 43 -0.76 14.20 -6.76
C ARG A 43 0.62 14.81 -6.55
N ASN A 44 0.69 16.06 -6.08
CA ASN A 44 1.97 16.73 -5.81
C ASN A 44 2.75 16.06 -4.67
N GLN A 45 2.08 15.43 -3.71
CA GLN A 45 2.75 14.63 -2.70
C GLN A 45 3.42 13.40 -3.33
N VAL A 46 2.69 12.67 -4.15
CA VAL A 46 3.24 11.49 -4.84
C VAL A 46 4.45 11.86 -5.69
N ILE A 47 4.35 12.96 -6.44
CA ILE A 47 5.45 13.46 -7.26
C ILE A 47 6.66 13.83 -6.40
N SER A 48 6.45 14.42 -5.22
CA SER A 48 7.55 14.77 -4.32
C SER A 48 8.24 13.53 -3.75
N TRP A 49 7.52 12.46 -3.53
CA TRP A 49 8.09 11.21 -3.00
C TRP A 49 8.87 10.41 -4.02
N LYS A 50 8.46 10.45 -5.29
CA LYS A 50 9.07 9.63 -6.33
C LYS A 50 10.54 9.95 -6.62
N LYS A 51 11.01 11.12 -6.18
CA LYS A 51 12.42 11.52 -6.36
C LYS A 51 13.40 10.74 -5.48
N TYR A 52 12.90 10.07 -4.43
CA TYR A 52 13.75 9.30 -3.53
C TYR A 52 14.03 7.91 -4.06
N ASN A 53 15.28 7.49 -3.96
CA ASN A 53 15.71 6.14 -4.33
C ASN A 53 15.46 5.19 -3.16
N ILE A 54 14.24 4.73 -3.03
CA ILE A 54 13.80 3.80 -2.00
C ILE A 54 12.72 2.88 -2.56
N LYS A 55 12.60 1.67 -2.04
CA LYS A 55 11.55 0.74 -2.46
C LYS A 55 10.25 1.06 -1.74
N TRP A 56 9.17 1.14 -2.50
CA TRP A 56 7.85 1.50 -1.99
C TRP A 56 6.92 0.30 -1.94
N SER A 57 6.26 0.14 -0.80
CA SER A 57 5.02 -0.60 -0.67
C SER A 57 3.89 0.39 -0.38
N VAL A 58 2.75 0.23 -1.01
CA VAL A 58 1.62 1.14 -0.84
C VAL A 58 0.47 0.39 -0.20
N LYS A 59 0.04 0.84 0.99
CA LYS A 59 -1.16 0.30 1.63
C LYS A 59 -2.39 0.83 0.93
N VAL A 60 -3.21 -0.08 0.43
CA VAL A 60 -4.40 0.25 -0.36
C VAL A 60 -5.44 0.93 0.53
N ASN A 61 -6.13 1.91 -0.04
CA ASN A 61 -7.07 2.76 0.66
C ASN A 61 -8.22 1.96 1.29
N THR A 62 -8.61 2.37 2.49
CA THR A 62 -9.66 1.73 3.30
C THR A 62 -11.01 1.66 2.58
N TYR A 63 -11.32 2.63 1.71
CA TYR A 63 -12.54 2.61 0.93
C TYR A 63 -12.61 1.36 0.03
N ILE A 64 -11.48 0.98 -0.56
CA ILE A 64 -11.38 -0.17 -1.45
C ILE A 64 -11.45 -1.49 -0.67
N THR A 65 -10.69 -1.58 0.44
CA THR A 65 -10.53 -2.84 1.18
C THR A 65 -11.63 -3.07 2.23
N HIS A 66 -11.99 -2.04 2.99
CA HIS A 66 -12.89 -2.17 4.14
C HIS A 66 -14.32 -1.78 3.81
N ILE A 67 -14.53 -0.67 3.11
CA ILE A 67 -15.88 -0.18 2.83
C ILE A 67 -16.48 -0.95 1.66
N LYS A 68 -15.81 -0.97 0.52
CA LYS A 68 -16.30 -1.68 -0.69
C LYS A 68 -15.87 -3.15 -0.76
N ARG A 69 -14.98 -3.57 0.11
CA ARG A 69 -14.53 -4.97 0.24
C ARG A 69 -14.20 -5.61 -1.11
N MET A 70 -13.31 -4.94 -1.84
CA MET A 70 -12.78 -5.39 -3.14
C MET A 70 -13.82 -5.42 -4.28
N LYS A 71 -14.96 -4.76 -4.12
CA LYS A 71 -16.02 -4.74 -5.16
C LYS A 71 -15.93 -3.56 -6.11
N ASP A 72 -15.35 -2.43 -5.68
CA ASP A 72 -15.39 -1.19 -6.45
C ASP A 72 -14.13 -1.03 -7.31
N LYS A 73 -14.24 -1.43 -8.57
CA LYS A 73 -13.15 -1.32 -9.52
C LYS A 73 -12.84 0.13 -9.90
N GLU A 74 -13.84 1.01 -9.88
CA GLU A 74 -13.64 2.42 -10.24
C GLU A 74 -12.73 3.13 -9.23
N SER A 75 -13.00 2.97 -7.93
CA SER A 75 -12.14 3.56 -6.89
C SER A 75 -10.73 2.98 -6.91
N TRP A 76 -10.61 1.66 -7.18
CA TRP A 76 -9.33 1.02 -7.36
C TRP A 76 -8.55 1.62 -8.54
N GLU A 77 -9.18 1.81 -9.68
CA GLU A 77 -8.51 2.36 -10.86
C GLU A 77 -8.02 3.77 -10.62
N LYS A 78 -8.81 4.61 -9.93
CA LYS A 78 -8.39 5.96 -9.54
C LYS A 78 -7.19 5.92 -8.61
N PHE A 79 -7.21 5.06 -7.61
CA PHE A 79 -6.12 4.89 -6.66
C PHE A 79 -4.86 4.40 -7.38
N TYR A 80 -4.99 3.37 -8.18
CA TYR A 80 -3.90 2.76 -8.93
C TYR A 80 -3.23 3.76 -9.86
N LYS A 81 -4.03 4.51 -10.61
CA LYS A 81 -3.52 5.54 -11.54
C LYS A 81 -2.70 6.60 -10.79
N LEU A 82 -3.16 7.03 -9.63
CA LEU A 82 -2.45 7.98 -8.79
C LEU A 82 -1.13 7.41 -8.26
N MET A 83 -1.19 6.20 -7.71
CA MET A 83 -0.03 5.62 -7.02
C MET A 83 1.02 5.06 -7.95
N GLU A 84 0.66 4.72 -9.21
CA GLU A 84 1.64 4.23 -10.18
C GLU A 84 2.68 5.28 -10.58
N ASP A 85 2.42 6.56 -10.36
CA ASP A 85 3.45 7.60 -10.49
C ASP A 85 4.64 7.37 -9.54
N LEU A 86 4.40 6.68 -8.42
CA LEU A 86 5.45 6.32 -7.45
C LEU A 86 6.22 5.05 -7.83
N HIS A 87 5.71 4.26 -8.77
CA HIS A 87 6.23 2.94 -9.14
C HIS A 87 6.42 2.00 -7.94
N PRO A 88 5.36 1.74 -7.15
CA PRO A 88 5.53 0.87 -5.99
C PRO A 88 5.82 -0.57 -6.40
N ASP A 89 6.65 -1.23 -5.61
CA ASP A 89 6.95 -2.66 -5.81
C ASP A 89 5.81 -3.54 -5.33
N PHE A 90 5.06 -3.08 -4.31
CA PHE A 90 3.94 -3.82 -3.76
C PHE A 90 2.76 -2.91 -3.45
N TYR A 91 1.56 -3.47 -3.62
CA TYR A 91 0.31 -2.94 -3.07
C TYR A 91 -0.15 -3.89 -1.97
N LEU A 92 -0.27 -3.39 -0.75
CA LEU A 92 -0.73 -4.17 0.40
C LEU A 92 -2.23 -4.01 0.58
N PHE A 93 -2.95 -5.11 0.41
CA PHE A 93 -4.38 -5.20 0.68
C PHE A 93 -4.57 -5.81 2.08
N GLN A 94 -4.64 -4.95 3.09
CA GLN A 94 -5.01 -5.39 4.42
C GLN A 94 -6.53 -5.48 4.48
N LEU A 95 -7.05 -6.69 4.57
CA LEU A 95 -8.50 -6.92 4.55
C LEU A 95 -9.06 -6.95 5.97
N PRO A 96 -10.32 -6.47 6.16
CA PRO A 96 -10.91 -6.46 7.50
C PRO A 96 -11.26 -7.86 7.98
N PRO A 97 -11.42 -8.06 9.31
CA PRO A 97 -11.81 -9.37 9.85
C PRO A 97 -13.14 -9.90 9.31
N ASN A 98 -14.05 -9.01 8.91
CA ASN A 98 -15.34 -9.39 8.34
C ASN A 98 -15.29 -9.72 6.84
N PHE A 99 -14.12 -9.62 6.23
CA PHE A 99 -13.91 -10.13 4.86
C PHE A 99 -13.64 -11.63 4.95
N LYS A 100 -14.72 -12.39 5.07
CA LYS A 100 -14.65 -13.81 5.32
C LYS A 100 -14.34 -14.60 4.06
N TYR A 101 -13.75 -15.78 4.24
CA TYR A 101 -13.56 -16.70 3.13
C TYR A 101 -14.93 -17.06 2.53
N SER A 102 -15.04 -16.94 1.22
CA SER A 102 -16.13 -17.43 0.39
C SER A 102 -15.61 -17.55 -1.03
N GLU A 103 -16.28 -18.33 -1.86
CA GLU A 103 -15.92 -18.44 -3.28
C GLU A 103 -16.00 -17.09 -3.97
N GLU A 104 -16.99 -16.27 -3.61
CA GLU A 104 -17.15 -14.92 -4.16
C GLU A 104 -15.99 -14.01 -3.75
N ASN A 105 -15.60 -14.02 -2.49
CA ASN A 105 -14.48 -13.22 -2.01
C ASN A 105 -13.14 -13.70 -2.56
N LEU A 106 -12.96 -15.00 -2.66
CA LEU A 106 -11.78 -15.58 -3.31
C LEU A 106 -11.67 -15.11 -4.77
N LYS A 107 -12.77 -15.10 -5.49
CA LYS A 107 -12.79 -14.60 -6.87
C LYS A 107 -12.38 -13.13 -6.94
N ARG A 108 -12.85 -12.29 -6.02
CA ARG A 108 -12.46 -10.88 -5.96
C ARG A 108 -10.96 -10.72 -5.77
N VAL A 109 -10.38 -11.47 -4.85
CA VAL A 109 -8.92 -11.43 -4.61
C VAL A 109 -8.18 -11.89 -5.86
N LYS A 110 -8.61 -12.97 -6.48
CA LYS A 110 -8.00 -13.48 -7.72
C LYS A 110 -8.07 -12.47 -8.86
N ASP A 111 -9.18 -11.76 -9.02
CA ASP A 111 -9.32 -10.74 -10.06
C ASP A 111 -8.25 -9.63 -9.91
N PHE A 112 -8.00 -9.17 -8.69
CA PHE A 112 -6.92 -8.21 -8.43
C PHE A 112 -5.55 -8.81 -8.67
N SER A 113 -5.34 -10.08 -8.33
CA SER A 113 -4.06 -10.74 -8.55
C SER A 113 -3.71 -10.88 -10.04
N LEU A 114 -4.71 -10.99 -10.90
CA LEU A 114 -4.49 -11.01 -12.35
C LEU A 114 -3.97 -9.67 -12.88
N ILE A 115 -4.34 -8.57 -12.22
CA ILE A 115 -3.87 -7.22 -12.58
C ILE A 115 -2.47 -6.97 -12.04
N LEU A 116 -2.25 -7.27 -10.76
CA LEU A 116 -1.02 -6.89 -10.04
C LEU A 116 0.05 -7.97 -10.03
N LYS A 117 -0.34 -9.25 -10.20
CA LYS A 117 0.58 -10.39 -10.20
C LYS A 117 1.43 -10.42 -8.92
N ASP A 118 2.75 -10.47 -9.07
CA ASP A 118 3.70 -10.51 -7.95
C ASP A 118 3.82 -9.20 -7.16
N ARG A 119 3.14 -8.14 -7.61
CA ARG A 119 3.06 -6.87 -6.89
C ARG A 119 1.92 -6.81 -5.87
N MET A 120 1.12 -7.85 -5.77
CA MET A 120 0.02 -7.92 -4.81
C MET A 120 0.44 -8.62 -3.53
N ALA A 121 0.30 -7.94 -2.41
CA ALA A 121 0.43 -8.53 -1.08
C ALA A 121 -0.92 -8.44 -0.37
N VAL A 122 -1.33 -9.51 0.29
CA VAL A 122 -2.64 -9.57 0.97
C VAL A 122 -2.43 -9.99 2.42
N GLU A 123 -3.04 -9.24 3.34
CA GLU A 123 -3.11 -9.60 4.75
C GLU A 123 -4.55 -9.98 5.08
N PHE A 124 -4.76 -11.26 5.33
CA PHE A 124 -6.05 -11.78 5.77
C PHE A 124 -6.13 -11.76 7.29
N ARG A 125 -7.27 -11.34 7.84
CA ARG A 125 -7.50 -11.26 9.29
C ARG A 125 -8.62 -12.17 9.78
N GLU A 126 -9.03 -13.11 8.93
CA GLU A 126 -10.03 -14.10 9.25
C GLU A 126 -9.41 -15.49 9.05
N ASN A 127 -9.67 -16.40 9.99
CA ASN A 127 -8.90 -17.65 10.10
C ASN A 127 -9.13 -18.66 8.99
N GLU A 128 -10.21 -18.55 8.23
CA GLU A 128 -10.53 -19.53 7.20
C GLU A 128 -9.80 -19.31 5.88
N TRP A 129 -9.08 -18.22 5.79
CA TRP A 129 -8.20 -18.00 4.66
C TRP A 129 -6.93 -18.81 4.82
#